data_f3486217048dd1573cb191931d070098
#
_entry.id   f3486217048dd1573cb191931d070098
#
_cell.length_a   1.000
_cell.length_b   1.000
_cell.length_c   1.000
_cell.angle_alpha   90.00
_cell.angle_beta   90.00
_cell.angle_gamma   90.00
#
_symmetry.space_group_name_H-M   'P 1'
#
loop_
_entity.id
_entity.type
_entity.pdbx_description
1 polymer ?
#
loop_
_entity_poly.entity_id
_entity_poly.type
_entity_poly.pdbx_seq_one_letter_code
_entity_poly.pdbx_strand_id
1 'polypeptide(L)'
;MWDYELNLAARKLVEYVCGVRKGEEVLIYGDTSNDEEVLTATAAATYAAGATPTVVITETRRMNNMEPPRPLAAAMMDADVEIEFTVKALLYTRAQVNAEKKERVYVCLTDLDRGAFVRTIGWVDYAKMVELGEKLAELTSKANELRVTSPSGTDFTGKIGGRKWEDFGGTAATRKVIMLGGQTGGSCIEETMNGTLAFDGNIWPPDEIRNRIATPVKFKVEKGIIKEISGGVEAEIMRKYLGSFNDPNMYRVAHCCYGYHPLAMPSGGIAEVERSWGCFQVGWGSQGPLIRPDLKGDYGWKAASHDDGIISKATIYLDGKAVQKDGKFVHPDLLKIIKEWGIEQ
;
A
#
# COMPACT_ATOMS: atom_id res chain seq x y z
N MET A 1 -16.44 -5.25 -21.15
CA MET A 1 -17.65 -4.75 -20.48
C MET A 1 -17.24 -3.93 -19.27
N TRP A 2 -17.98 -2.97 -18.81
CA TRP A 2 -17.67 -1.93 -17.81
C TRP A 2 -16.97 -0.69 -18.36
N ASP A 3 -17.27 -0.33 -19.61
CA ASP A 3 -16.62 0.84 -20.25
C ASP A 3 -17.07 2.15 -19.61
N TYR A 4 -18.35 2.23 -19.21
CA TYR A 4 -18.86 3.42 -18.52
C TYR A 4 -18.29 3.53 -17.10
N GLU A 5 -18.22 2.41 -16.38
CA GLU A 5 -17.68 2.35 -15.02
C GLU A 5 -16.18 2.61 -15.02
N LEU A 6 -15.45 2.12 -16.01
CA LEU A 6 -14.01 2.39 -16.18
C LEU A 6 -13.77 3.89 -16.38
N ASN A 7 -14.52 4.52 -17.27
CA ASN A 7 -14.40 5.96 -17.52
C ASN A 7 -14.79 6.79 -16.28
N LEU A 8 -15.80 6.36 -15.52
CA LEU A 8 -16.17 7.00 -14.26
C LEU A 8 -15.05 6.89 -13.22
N ALA A 9 -14.44 5.71 -13.09
CA ALA A 9 -13.32 5.48 -12.19
C ALA A 9 -12.09 6.31 -12.57
N ALA A 10 -11.75 6.35 -13.86
CA ALA A 10 -10.66 7.17 -14.38
C ALA A 10 -10.88 8.68 -14.12
N ARG A 11 -12.09 9.16 -14.36
CA ARG A 11 -12.45 10.54 -14.05
C ARG A 11 -12.32 10.84 -12.55
N LYS A 12 -12.82 9.96 -11.68
CA LYS A 12 -12.71 10.11 -10.23
C LYS A 12 -11.25 10.09 -9.77
N LEU A 13 -10.42 9.21 -10.34
CA LEU A 13 -8.99 9.20 -10.06
C LEU A 13 -8.36 10.57 -10.41
N VAL A 14 -8.57 11.04 -11.63
CA VAL A 14 -7.93 12.24 -12.15
C VAL A 14 -8.41 13.51 -11.41
N GLU A 15 -9.73 13.71 -11.34
CA GLU A 15 -10.31 14.94 -10.82
C GLU A 15 -10.34 15.00 -9.28
N TYR A 16 -10.71 13.88 -8.64
CA TYR A 16 -10.95 13.85 -7.19
C TYR A 16 -9.76 13.35 -6.39
N VAL A 17 -9.12 12.25 -6.81
CA VAL A 17 -8.01 11.65 -6.06
C VAL A 17 -6.72 12.41 -6.33
N CYS A 18 -6.31 12.57 -7.59
CA CYS A 18 -5.08 13.28 -7.95
C CYS A 18 -5.23 14.80 -7.92
N GLY A 19 -6.44 15.31 -8.15
CA GLY A 19 -6.70 16.74 -8.26
C GLY A 19 -5.94 17.39 -9.41
N VAL A 20 -5.92 16.72 -10.57
CA VAL A 20 -5.27 17.22 -11.78
C VAL A 20 -5.89 18.56 -12.20
N ARG A 21 -5.04 19.51 -12.53
CA ARG A 21 -5.43 20.87 -12.90
C ARG A 21 -5.21 21.11 -14.38
N LYS A 22 -5.98 22.03 -14.93
CA LYS A 22 -5.81 22.46 -16.32
C LYS A 22 -4.38 22.95 -16.59
N GLY A 23 -3.78 22.43 -17.65
CA GLY A 23 -2.44 22.78 -18.10
C GLY A 23 -1.31 22.00 -17.43
N GLU A 24 -1.59 21.09 -16.49
CA GLU A 24 -0.57 20.22 -15.91
C GLU A 24 -0.11 19.14 -16.89
N GLU A 25 1.15 18.75 -16.79
CA GLU A 25 1.76 17.61 -17.47
C GLU A 25 1.58 16.36 -16.60
N VAL A 26 0.83 15.38 -17.09
CA VAL A 26 0.47 14.16 -16.33
C VAL A 26 1.14 12.96 -16.97
N LEU A 27 2.06 12.34 -16.25
CA LEU A 27 2.73 11.09 -16.64
C LEU A 27 1.91 9.90 -16.13
N ILE A 28 1.39 9.09 -17.03
CA ILE A 28 0.67 7.84 -16.76
C ILE A 28 1.56 6.71 -17.24
N TYR A 29 1.94 5.79 -16.37
CA TYR A 29 2.82 4.73 -16.80
C TYR A 29 2.46 3.37 -16.24
N GLY A 30 2.72 2.37 -17.06
CA GLY A 30 2.49 0.97 -16.77
C GLY A 30 3.55 0.08 -17.44
N ASP A 31 3.29 -1.19 -17.44
CA ASP A 31 4.12 -2.17 -18.09
C ASP A 31 3.30 -3.11 -19.00
N THR A 32 3.99 -4.01 -19.72
CA THR A 32 3.36 -4.89 -20.70
C THR A 32 2.41 -5.94 -20.11
N SER A 33 2.30 -6.03 -18.79
CA SER A 33 1.33 -6.90 -18.10
C SER A 33 0.10 -6.14 -17.60
N ASN A 34 0.06 -4.80 -17.73
CA ASN A 34 -1.10 -4.01 -17.35
C ASN A 34 -2.23 -4.08 -18.37
N ASP A 35 -3.43 -3.80 -17.91
CA ASP A 35 -4.60 -3.58 -18.75
C ASP A 35 -4.50 -2.20 -19.43
N GLU A 36 -4.21 -2.17 -20.72
CA GLU A 36 -4.03 -0.93 -21.50
C GLU A 36 -5.28 -0.03 -21.48
N GLU A 37 -6.47 -0.61 -21.29
CA GLU A 37 -7.71 0.17 -21.23
C GLU A 37 -7.76 1.07 -19.98
N VAL A 38 -7.15 0.64 -18.87
CA VAL A 38 -7.05 1.46 -17.64
C VAL A 38 -6.16 2.69 -17.89
N LEU A 39 -5.02 2.50 -18.55
CA LEU A 39 -4.10 3.59 -18.89
C LEU A 39 -4.76 4.57 -19.88
N THR A 40 -5.41 4.03 -20.91
CA THR A 40 -6.09 4.82 -21.93
C THR A 40 -7.26 5.62 -21.37
N ALA A 41 -8.10 5.02 -20.51
CA ALA A 41 -9.19 5.70 -19.84
C ALA A 41 -8.69 6.83 -18.92
N THR A 42 -7.58 6.58 -18.21
CA THR A 42 -6.94 7.58 -17.35
C THR A 42 -6.39 8.74 -18.17
N ALA A 43 -5.77 8.47 -19.33
CA ALA A 43 -5.29 9.50 -20.23
C ALA A 43 -6.44 10.32 -20.83
N ALA A 44 -7.54 9.67 -21.23
CA ALA A 44 -8.73 10.36 -21.73
C ALA A 44 -9.36 11.28 -20.65
N ALA A 45 -9.45 10.83 -19.41
CA ALA A 45 -9.94 11.63 -18.29
C ALA A 45 -9.00 12.82 -18.01
N THR A 46 -7.69 12.63 -18.08
CA THR A 46 -6.69 13.70 -17.94
C THR A 46 -6.85 14.76 -19.01
N TYR A 47 -6.97 14.34 -20.27
CA TYR A 47 -7.21 15.27 -21.37
C TYR A 47 -8.53 16.05 -21.21
N ALA A 48 -9.60 15.37 -20.78
CA ALA A 48 -10.89 15.99 -20.49
C ALA A 48 -10.83 17.02 -19.36
N ALA A 49 -9.94 16.84 -18.37
CA ALA A 49 -9.66 17.81 -17.32
C ALA A 49 -8.85 19.03 -17.80
N GLY A 50 -8.42 19.04 -19.07
CA GLY A 50 -7.65 20.11 -19.69
C GLY A 50 -6.15 20.07 -19.39
N ALA A 51 -5.64 18.93 -18.95
CA ALA A 51 -4.23 18.64 -18.74
C ALA A 51 -3.64 17.86 -19.93
N THR A 52 -2.32 17.72 -20.00
CA THR A 52 -1.61 17.02 -21.07
C THR A 52 -1.21 15.62 -20.59
N PRO A 53 -1.85 14.52 -21.03
CA PRO A 53 -1.44 13.17 -20.66
C PRO A 53 -0.27 12.70 -21.52
N THR A 54 0.74 12.11 -20.85
CA THR A 54 1.80 11.32 -21.49
C THR A 54 1.73 9.91 -20.97
N VAL A 55 1.52 8.93 -21.86
CA VAL A 55 1.43 7.50 -21.49
C VAL A 55 2.74 6.79 -21.86
N VAL A 56 3.31 6.08 -20.90
CA VAL A 56 4.54 5.30 -21.09
C VAL A 56 4.29 3.85 -20.68
N ILE A 57 4.58 2.92 -21.57
CA ILE A 57 4.54 1.48 -21.31
C ILE A 57 5.97 0.93 -21.39
N THR A 58 6.40 0.24 -20.33
CA THR A 58 7.73 -0.41 -20.27
C THR A 58 7.59 -1.93 -20.22
N GLU A 59 8.69 -2.65 -20.26
CA GLU A 59 8.66 -4.08 -19.96
C GLU A 59 8.29 -4.31 -18.50
N THR A 60 7.59 -5.40 -18.19
CA THR A 60 7.28 -5.81 -16.82
C THR A 60 8.57 -6.15 -16.08
N ARG A 61 8.76 -5.52 -14.91
CA ARG A 61 9.94 -5.73 -14.06
C ARG A 61 9.86 -7.07 -13.34
N ARG A 62 11.02 -7.62 -13.00
CA ARG A 62 11.10 -8.90 -12.25
C ARG A 62 10.82 -8.76 -10.76
N MET A 63 11.13 -7.60 -10.18
CA MET A 63 11.01 -7.32 -8.75
C MET A 63 10.56 -5.88 -8.52
N ASN A 64 9.97 -5.62 -7.34
CA ASN A 64 9.71 -4.27 -6.88
C ASN A 64 11.01 -3.46 -6.77
N ASN A 65 10.88 -2.15 -6.97
CA ASN A 65 11.96 -1.19 -6.75
C ASN A 65 13.21 -1.36 -7.64
N MET A 66 13.08 -2.07 -8.77
CA MET A 66 14.06 -2.00 -9.84
C MET A 66 13.97 -0.63 -10.52
N GLU A 67 15.12 0.04 -10.67
CA GLU A 67 15.16 1.36 -11.31
C GLU A 67 14.47 1.33 -12.70
N PRO A 68 13.63 2.31 -13.03
CA PRO A 68 12.98 2.39 -14.33
C PRO A 68 13.99 2.66 -15.46
N PRO A 69 13.61 2.45 -16.74
CA PRO A 69 14.42 2.90 -17.87
C PRO A 69 14.69 4.39 -17.77
N ARG A 70 15.89 4.82 -18.19
CA ARG A 70 16.29 6.23 -18.14
C ARG A 70 15.29 7.22 -18.76
N PRO A 71 14.62 6.93 -19.89
CA PRO A 71 13.60 7.81 -20.43
C PRO A 71 12.39 8.00 -19.48
N LEU A 72 11.91 6.91 -18.83
CA LEU A 72 10.85 7.01 -17.84
C LEU A 72 11.31 7.79 -16.61
N ALA A 73 12.51 7.50 -16.08
CA ALA A 73 13.09 8.24 -14.96
C ALA A 73 13.21 9.75 -15.25
N ALA A 74 13.53 10.13 -16.50
CA ALA A 74 13.59 11.53 -16.91
C ALA A 74 12.18 12.17 -16.95
N ALA A 75 11.19 11.45 -17.50
CA ALA A 75 9.80 11.92 -17.52
C ALA A 75 9.23 12.10 -16.11
N MET A 76 9.53 11.19 -15.18
CA MET A 76 9.15 11.31 -13.77
C MET A 76 9.68 12.60 -13.12
N MET A 77 10.83 13.11 -13.57
CA MET A 77 11.41 14.35 -13.05
C MET A 77 10.72 15.62 -13.55
N ASP A 78 9.97 15.57 -14.64
CA ASP A 78 9.37 16.74 -15.27
C ASP A 78 7.83 16.78 -15.22
N ALA A 79 7.17 15.66 -14.89
CA ALA A 79 5.72 15.61 -14.73
C ALA A 79 5.25 16.41 -13.50
N ASP A 80 4.09 17.05 -13.55
CA ASP A 80 3.41 17.67 -12.41
C ASP A 80 2.63 16.65 -11.59
N VAL A 81 2.11 15.62 -12.26
CA VAL A 81 1.38 14.51 -11.66
C VAL A 81 1.88 13.19 -12.26
N GLU A 82 2.14 12.23 -11.42
CA GLU A 82 2.54 10.88 -11.81
C GLU A 82 1.48 9.86 -11.37
N ILE A 83 1.03 9.00 -12.28
CA ILE A 83 0.08 7.91 -12.01
C ILE A 83 0.72 6.60 -12.45
N GLU A 84 1.10 5.78 -11.47
CA GLU A 84 1.75 4.48 -11.66
C GLU A 84 0.74 3.34 -11.64
N PHE A 85 0.79 2.50 -12.68
CA PHE A 85 0.03 1.25 -12.75
C PHE A 85 0.91 0.00 -12.84
N THR A 86 2.24 0.13 -12.93
CA THR A 86 3.15 -1.01 -13.11
C THR A 86 2.84 -2.18 -12.19
N VAL A 87 3.01 -3.43 -12.66
CA VAL A 87 2.79 -4.63 -11.82
C VAL A 87 3.81 -4.71 -10.69
N LYS A 88 5.03 -4.23 -10.90
CA LYS A 88 6.09 -4.14 -9.88
C LYS A 88 6.35 -2.68 -9.53
N ALA A 89 6.06 -2.29 -8.30
CA ALA A 89 6.13 -0.91 -7.84
C ALA A 89 7.52 -0.26 -8.01
N LEU A 90 7.50 1.02 -8.38
CA LEU A 90 8.70 1.88 -8.42
C LEU A 90 8.86 2.74 -7.16
N LEU A 91 7.98 2.60 -6.18
CA LEU A 91 7.80 3.47 -5.01
C LEU A 91 9.09 3.82 -4.27
N TYR A 92 10.02 2.87 -4.14
CA TYR A 92 11.31 3.09 -3.45
C TYR A 92 12.51 3.09 -4.37
N THR A 93 12.31 3.33 -5.68
CA THR A 93 13.43 3.57 -6.59
C THR A 93 14.07 4.93 -6.34
N ARG A 94 15.33 5.08 -6.72
CA ARG A 94 15.98 6.39 -6.64
C ARG A 94 15.31 7.42 -7.56
N ALA A 95 14.83 6.96 -8.74
CA ALA A 95 14.11 7.81 -9.66
C ALA A 95 12.86 8.40 -8.98
N GLN A 96 12.03 7.56 -8.34
CA GLN A 96 10.82 8.01 -7.66
C GLN A 96 11.12 8.94 -6.47
N VAL A 97 12.02 8.54 -5.58
CA VAL A 97 12.41 9.36 -4.42
C VAL A 97 13.00 10.73 -4.82
N ASN A 98 13.70 10.81 -5.95
CA ASN A 98 14.17 12.09 -6.47
C ASN A 98 13.04 12.95 -7.06
N ALA A 99 12.05 12.33 -7.71
CA ALA A 99 10.87 13.02 -8.23
C ALA A 99 10.00 13.59 -7.09
N GLU A 100 9.80 12.82 -6.01
CA GLU A 100 9.05 13.26 -4.81
C GLU A 100 9.63 14.53 -4.16
N LYS A 101 10.93 14.73 -4.18
CA LYS A 101 11.59 15.93 -3.64
C LYS A 101 11.14 17.25 -4.30
N LYS A 102 10.43 17.17 -5.42
CA LYS A 102 9.84 18.32 -6.11
C LYS A 102 8.40 18.65 -5.68
N GLU A 103 7.91 18.03 -4.59
CA GLU A 103 6.57 18.25 -4.03
C GLU A 103 5.43 18.03 -5.04
N ARG A 104 5.54 16.99 -5.86
CA ARG A 104 4.57 16.63 -6.89
C ARG A 104 3.53 15.65 -6.38
N VAL A 105 2.45 15.52 -7.12
CA VAL A 105 1.47 14.46 -6.89
C VAL A 105 2.00 13.17 -7.51
N TYR A 106 2.13 12.15 -6.70
CA TYR A 106 2.43 10.79 -7.16
C TYR A 106 1.38 9.83 -6.61
N VAL A 107 0.80 9.00 -7.49
CA VAL A 107 -0.20 8.00 -7.13
C VAL A 107 0.29 6.62 -7.54
N CYS A 108 0.52 5.76 -6.54
CA CYS A 108 0.90 4.37 -6.76
C CYS A 108 -0.34 3.47 -6.76
N LEU A 109 -0.70 2.95 -7.93
CA LEU A 109 -1.81 2.03 -8.17
C LEU A 109 -1.30 0.69 -8.72
N THR A 110 -0.18 0.23 -8.19
CA THR A 110 0.52 -0.98 -8.63
C THR A 110 -0.43 -2.17 -8.71
N ASP A 111 -0.36 -2.89 -9.84
CA ASP A 111 -1.01 -4.19 -10.03
C ASP A 111 -2.55 -4.13 -9.92
N LEU A 112 -3.16 -3.01 -10.31
CA LEU A 112 -4.61 -2.91 -10.46
C LEU A 112 -5.04 -3.32 -11.86
N ASP A 113 -5.82 -4.38 -11.95
CA ASP A 113 -6.57 -4.71 -13.15
C ASP A 113 -7.80 -3.80 -13.30
N ARG A 114 -8.46 -3.88 -14.44
CA ARG A 114 -9.67 -3.09 -14.74
C ARG A 114 -10.77 -3.26 -13.69
N GLY A 115 -11.00 -4.51 -13.24
CA GLY A 115 -12.04 -4.81 -12.26
C GLY A 115 -11.73 -4.22 -10.90
N ALA A 116 -10.49 -4.35 -10.43
CA ALA A 116 -10.02 -3.74 -9.20
C ALA A 116 -10.08 -2.22 -9.27
N PHE A 117 -9.66 -1.61 -10.39
CA PHE A 117 -9.71 -0.17 -10.59
C PHE A 117 -11.15 0.38 -10.49
N VAL A 118 -12.11 -0.27 -11.15
CA VAL A 118 -13.52 0.14 -11.08
C VAL A 118 -14.08 -0.02 -9.65
N ARG A 119 -13.82 -1.16 -8.98
CA ARG A 119 -14.31 -1.39 -7.62
C ARG A 119 -13.73 -0.42 -6.62
N THR A 120 -12.41 -0.28 -6.64
CA THR A 120 -11.70 0.39 -5.54
C THR A 120 -11.61 1.91 -5.72
N ILE A 121 -11.83 2.43 -6.91
CA ILE A 121 -11.87 3.88 -7.15
C ILE A 121 -13.27 4.32 -7.60
N GLY A 122 -13.85 3.61 -8.58
CA GLY A 122 -15.11 4.03 -9.18
C GLY A 122 -16.31 3.98 -8.23
N TRP A 123 -16.49 2.84 -7.56
CA TRP A 123 -17.72 2.56 -6.80
C TRP A 123 -17.67 2.96 -5.32
N VAL A 124 -16.50 3.20 -4.75
CA VAL A 124 -16.37 3.54 -3.33
C VAL A 124 -16.71 5.02 -3.08
N ASP A 125 -17.32 5.32 -1.94
CA ASP A 125 -17.33 6.69 -1.40
C ASP A 125 -15.95 7.02 -0.84
N TYR A 126 -15.15 7.67 -1.69
CA TYR A 126 -13.74 7.95 -1.38
C TYR A 126 -13.59 8.93 -0.21
N ALA A 127 -14.54 9.88 -0.07
CA ALA A 127 -14.50 10.84 1.03
C ALA A 127 -14.71 10.16 2.39
N LYS A 128 -15.68 9.26 2.48
CA LYS A 128 -15.93 8.48 3.70
C LYS A 128 -14.80 7.51 4.02
N MET A 129 -14.16 6.95 3.01
CA MET A 129 -13.01 6.10 3.18
C MET A 129 -11.82 6.87 3.77
N VAL A 130 -11.52 8.06 3.26
CA VAL A 130 -10.45 8.93 3.78
C VAL A 130 -10.78 9.40 5.20
N GLU A 131 -12.04 9.78 5.49
CA GLU A 131 -12.48 10.16 6.85
C GLU A 131 -12.20 9.03 7.87
N LEU A 132 -12.50 7.78 7.51
CA LEU A 132 -12.20 6.62 8.36
C LEU A 132 -10.70 6.44 8.57
N GLY A 133 -9.92 6.54 7.48
CA GLY A 133 -8.47 6.40 7.52
C GLY A 133 -7.76 7.47 8.33
N GLU A 134 -8.17 8.73 8.19
CA GLU A 134 -7.62 9.84 8.97
C GLU A 134 -7.94 9.67 10.47
N LYS A 135 -9.16 9.22 10.81
CA LYS A 135 -9.51 8.94 12.21
C LYS A 135 -8.66 7.78 12.77
N LEU A 136 -8.43 6.74 12.00
CA LEU A 136 -7.59 5.62 12.39
C LEU A 136 -6.12 6.05 12.58
N ALA A 137 -5.61 6.88 11.67
CA ALA A 137 -4.28 7.48 11.77
C ALA A 137 -4.14 8.35 13.03
N GLU A 138 -5.15 9.18 13.34
CA GLU A 138 -5.18 10.01 14.55
C GLU A 138 -5.12 9.15 15.82
N LEU A 139 -5.96 8.12 15.92
CA LEU A 139 -6.00 7.22 17.08
C LEU A 139 -4.67 6.51 17.28
N THR A 140 -4.09 6.01 16.19
CA THR A 140 -2.84 5.24 16.24
C THR A 140 -1.65 6.15 16.57
N SER A 141 -1.58 7.35 16.00
CA SER A 141 -0.50 8.33 16.30
C SER A 141 -0.49 8.82 17.75
N LYS A 142 -1.63 8.76 18.44
CA LYS A 142 -1.73 9.14 19.86
C LYS A 142 -1.35 8.02 20.83
N ALA A 143 -1.27 6.78 20.36
CA ALA A 143 -0.93 5.63 21.19
C ALA A 143 0.58 5.45 21.32
N ASN A 144 0.99 4.71 22.35
CA ASN A 144 2.39 4.40 22.62
C ASN A 144 2.77 2.98 22.20
N GLU A 145 1.82 2.06 22.25
CA GLU A 145 2.05 0.64 21.99
C GLU A 145 1.00 0.06 21.06
N LEU A 146 1.48 -0.72 20.09
CA LEU A 146 0.67 -1.53 19.18
C LEU A 146 0.86 -3.01 19.53
N ARG A 147 -0.24 -3.75 19.66
CA ARG A 147 -0.24 -5.22 19.64
C ARG A 147 -1.20 -5.73 18.62
N VAL A 148 -0.79 -6.75 17.87
CA VAL A 148 -1.60 -7.41 16.86
C VAL A 148 -1.66 -8.90 17.15
N THR A 149 -2.86 -9.46 17.12
CA THR A 149 -3.09 -10.91 17.22
C THR A 149 -3.98 -11.37 16.09
N SER A 150 -3.93 -12.65 15.73
CA SER A 150 -4.85 -13.25 14.74
C SER A 150 -5.09 -14.73 15.03
N PRO A 151 -6.20 -15.31 14.53
CA PRO A 151 -6.49 -16.74 14.63
C PRO A 151 -5.40 -17.62 13.97
N SER A 152 -4.70 -17.11 12.94
CA SER A 152 -3.60 -17.80 12.26
C SER A 152 -2.32 -17.91 13.09
N GLY A 153 -2.26 -17.21 14.24
CA GLY A 153 -1.14 -17.33 15.20
C GLY A 153 -0.23 -16.12 15.25
N THR A 154 -0.65 -14.98 14.74
CA THR A 154 0.04 -13.70 15.00
C THR A 154 -0.10 -13.34 16.48
N ASP A 155 1.01 -12.98 17.11
CA ASP A 155 1.11 -12.24 18.38
C ASP A 155 2.38 -11.40 18.31
N PHE A 156 2.20 -10.14 17.95
CA PHE A 156 3.25 -9.20 17.62
C PHE A 156 3.03 -7.89 18.35
N THR A 157 4.11 -7.29 18.85
CA THR A 157 4.08 -6.01 19.57
C THR A 157 5.17 -5.07 19.05
N GLY A 158 4.91 -3.76 19.19
CA GLY A 158 5.91 -2.72 18.93
C GLY A 158 5.49 -1.40 19.54
N LYS A 159 6.45 -0.59 19.96
CA LYS A 159 6.20 0.79 20.41
C LYS A 159 6.04 1.70 19.20
N ILE A 160 5.03 2.58 19.26
CA ILE A 160 4.70 3.54 18.20
C ILE A 160 4.70 4.99 18.71
N GLY A 161 4.90 5.21 20.00
CA GLY A 161 4.92 6.55 20.58
C GLY A 161 5.92 7.48 19.88
N GLY A 162 5.43 8.63 19.43
CA GLY A 162 6.20 9.61 18.65
C GLY A 162 6.34 9.31 17.16
N ARG A 163 5.80 8.18 16.67
CA ARG A 163 5.70 7.88 15.23
C ARG A 163 4.39 8.42 14.68
N LYS A 164 4.46 9.09 13.54
CA LYS A 164 3.28 9.52 12.82
C LYS A 164 2.72 8.36 12.00
N TRP A 165 1.43 8.13 12.12
CA TRP A 165 0.66 7.25 11.24
C TRP A 165 -0.18 8.10 10.31
N GLU A 166 -0.31 7.71 9.07
CA GLU A 166 -1.00 8.49 8.04
C GLU A 166 -1.94 7.60 7.24
N ASP A 167 -3.04 8.19 6.79
CA ASP A 167 -3.83 7.63 5.71
C ASP A 167 -3.06 7.80 4.39
N PHE A 168 -2.87 6.71 3.65
CA PHE A 168 -2.15 6.71 2.38
C PHE A 168 -3.05 7.00 1.19
N GLY A 169 -4.35 6.97 1.38
CA GLY A 169 -5.28 7.54 0.44
C GLY A 169 -5.10 9.05 0.36
N GLY A 170 -5.62 9.64 -0.66
CA GLY A 170 -5.53 11.07 -0.84
C GLY A 170 -6.73 11.62 -1.56
N THR A 171 -6.87 12.91 -1.47
CA THR A 171 -7.84 13.66 -2.26
C THR A 171 -7.14 14.83 -2.94
N ALA A 172 -7.81 15.46 -3.90
CA ALA A 172 -7.32 16.65 -4.57
C ALA A 172 -6.80 17.75 -3.63
N ALA A 173 -7.27 17.77 -2.38
CA ALA A 173 -6.83 18.74 -1.40
C ALA A 173 -5.44 18.46 -0.83
N THR A 174 -5.00 17.20 -0.80
CA THR A 174 -3.73 16.81 -0.15
C THR A 174 -2.52 16.94 -1.07
N ARG A 175 -2.67 16.71 -2.39
CA ARG A 175 -1.61 16.83 -3.42
C ARG A 175 -0.24 16.38 -2.93
N LYS A 176 -0.12 15.13 -2.56
CA LYS A 176 1.12 14.50 -2.04
C LYS A 176 1.34 13.15 -2.70
N VAL A 177 2.35 12.45 -2.23
CA VAL A 177 2.47 11.00 -2.50
C VAL A 177 1.28 10.29 -1.88
N ILE A 178 0.54 9.57 -2.69
CA ILE A 178 -0.63 8.79 -2.29
C ILE A 178 -0.58 7.40 -2.90
N MET A 179 -1.30 6.50 -2.28
CA MET A 179 -1.52 5.15 -2.79
C MET A 179 -3.02 4.95 -3.05
N LEU A 180 -3.40 3.76 -3.48
CA LEU A 180 -4.81 3.40 -3.46
C LEU A 180 -5.37 3.62 -2.05
N GLY A 181 -6.53 4.28 -1.93
CA GLY A 181 -7.17 4.52 -0.64
C GLY A 181 -7.61 3.24 0.08
N GLY A 182 -7.91 3.37 1.37
CA GLY A 182 -8.30 2.25 2.23
C GLY A 182 -7.16 1.62 3.00
N GLN A 183 -6.06 2.35 3.18
CA GLN A 183 -4.90 1.92 3.96
C GLN A 183 -4.36 3.05 4.83
N THR A 184 -4.20 2.78 6.12
CA THR A 184 -3.53 3.65 7.08
C THR A 184 -2.32 2.93 7.65
N GLY A 185 -1.16 3.57 7.64
CA GLY A 185 0.07 2.92 8.07
C GLY A 185 1.11 3.82 8.70
N GLY A 186 2.14 3.18 9.20
CA GLY A 186 3.30 3.79 9.82
C GLY A 186 4.32 2.74 10.26
N SER A 187 5.36 3.15 10.97
CA SER A 187 6.35 2.22 11.50
C SER A 187 6.35 2.20 13.03
N CYS A 188 6.59 1.02 13.60
CA CYS A 188 6.98 0.93 15.01
C CYS A 188 8.44 1.40 15.19
N ILE A 189 8.83 1.68 16.43
CA ILE A 189 10.24 1.86 16.79
C ILE A 189 10.93 0.51 16.63
N GLU A 190 11.89 0.44 15.75
CA GLU A 190 12.42 -0.77 15.13
C GLU A 190 12.85 -1.82 16.17
N GLU A 191 13.67 -1.45 17.15
CA GLU A 191 14.22 -2.37 18.17
C GLU A 191 13.19 -2.87 19.18
N THR A 192 11.96 -2.30 19.13
CA THR A 192 10.87 -2.69 20.03
C THR A 192 9.94 -3.74 19.43
N MET A 193 10.08 -4.01 18.13
CA MET A 193 9.24 -4.97 17.41
C MET A 193 9.61 -6.41 17.76
N ASN A 194 8.69 -7.14 18.35
CA ASN A 194 8.92 -8.54 18.77
C ASN A 194 7.65 -9.36 18.61
N GLY A 195 7.81 -10.66 18.44
CA GLY A 195 6.70 -11.61 18.39
C GLY A 195 6.66 -12.46 17.14
N THR A 196 5.49 -12.98 16.84
CA THR A 196 5.23 -13.80 15.66
C THR A 196 4.25 -13.08 14.75
N LEU A 197 4.57 -12.97 13.47
CA LEU A 197 3.68 -12.58 12.40
C LEU A 197 3.27 -13.85 11.63
N ALA A 198 1.99 -14.10 11.47
CA ALA A 198 1.47 -15.25 10.74
C ALA A 198 0.62 -14.77 9.57
N PHE A 199 1.18 -14.81 8.37
CA PHE A 199 0.55 -14.38 7.14
C PHE A 199 -0.33 -15.50 6.57
N ASP A 200 -1.62 -15.26 6.47
CA ASP A 200 -2.63 -16.21 6.00
C ASP A 200 -3.48 -15.65 4.83
N GLY A 201 -3.34 -14.36 4.54
CA GLY A 201 -4.05 -13.71 3.43
C GLY A 201 -3.26 -13.76 2.13
N ASN A 202 -2.15 -13.07 2.06
CA ASN A 202 -1.27 -13.02 0.89
C ASN A 202 0.16 -12.68 1.31
N ILE A 203 1.12 -13.05 0.48
CA ILE A 203 2.50 -12.55 0.52
C ILE A 203 2.91 -12.23 -0.92
N TRP A 204 3.53 -11.08 -1.12
CA TRP A 204 4.01 -10.73 -2.44
C TRP A 204 5.11 -9.63 -2.38
N PRO A 205 6.19 -9.80 -3.14
CA PRO A 205 6.64 -11.00 -3.84
C PRO A 205 6.96 -12.14 -2.86
N PRO A 206 7.22 -13.39 -3.27
CA PRO A 206 7.40 -13.84 -4.64
C PRO A 206 6.09 -14.30 -5.33
N ASP A 207 6.09 -14.30 -6.67
CA ASP A 207 4.90 -14.63 -7.47
C ASP A 207 4.43 -16.08 -7.28
N GLU A 208 5.32 -16.99 -6.87
CA GLU A 208 5.05 -18.43 -6.69
C GLU A 208 4.01 -18.70 -5.60
N ILE A 209 3.92 -17.83 -4.59
CA ILE A 209 2.98 -17.99 -3.47
C ILE A 209 1.90 -16.91 -3.43
N ARG A 210 1.91 -15.97 -4.37
CA ARG A 210 0.91 -14.93 -4.48
C ARG A 210 -0.50 -15.52 -4.54
N ASN A 211 -1.40 -15.08 -3.63
CA ASN A 211 -2.78 -15.57 -3.51
C ASN A 211 -2.91 -17.09 -3.31
N ARG A 212 -1.87 -17.75 -2.78
CA ARG A 212 -1.79 -19.22 -2.65
C ARG A 212 -1.32 -19.67 -1.27
N ILE A 213 -1.59 -18.90 -0.24
CA ILE A 213 -1.21 -19.27 1.13
C ILE A 213 -2.20 -20.29 1.66
N ALA A 214 -1.81 -21.58 1.62
CA ALA A 214 -2.59 -22.68 2.19
C ALA A 214 -2.24 -22.92 3.65
N THR A 215 -0.97 -22.76 4.01
CA THR A 215 -0.49 -22.85 5.39
C THR A 215 0.11 -21.49 5.78
N PRO A 216 -0.33 -20.88 6.90
CA PRO A 216 0.21 -19.59 7.31
C PRO A 216 1.74 -19.58 7.37
N VAL A 217 2.34 -18.59 6.69
CA VAL A 217 3.79 -18.35 6.77
C VAL A 217 4.06 -17.52 8.02
N LYS A 218 4.88 -18.06 8.92
CA LYS A 218 5.17 -17.42 10.19
C LYS A 218 6.58 -16.86 10.23
N PHE A 219 6.67 -15.57 10.57
CA PHE A 219 7.94 -14.89 10.83
C PHE A 219 8.09 -14.68 12.33
N LYS A 220 9.16 -15.22 12.93
CA LYS A 220 9.57 -14.85 14.28
C LYS A 220 10.41 -13.58 14.20
N VAL A 221 9.94 -12.53 14.84
CA VAL A 221 10.59 -11.21 14.84
C VAL A 221 11.19 -10.95 16.21
N GLU A 222 12.45 -10.54 16.23
CA GLU A 222 13.17 -10.09 17.43
C GLU A 222 13.88 -8.76 17.14
N LYS A 223 13.53 -7.73 17.88
CA LYS A 223 14.07 -6.37 17.71
C LYS A 223 13.97 -5.86 16.26
N GLY A 224 12.83 -6.11 15.63
CA GLY A 224 12.55 -5.69 14.24
C GLY A 224 13.21 -6.54 13.16
N ILE A 225 13.89 -7.62 13.53
CA ILE A 225 14.57 -8.51 12.57
C ILE A 225 13.85 -9.86 12.51
N ILE A 226 13.55 -10.33 11.32
CA ILE A 226 13.03 -11.67 11.05
C ILE A 226 14.15 -12.68 11.30
N LYS A 227 14.00 -13.50 12.36
CA LYS A 227 15.00 -14.48 12.78
C LYS A 227 14.71 -15.87 12.26
N GLU A 228 13.43 -16.21 12.10
CA GLU A 228 12.99 -17.52 11.67
C GLU A 228 11.77 -17.36 10.75
N ILE A 229 11.70 -18.20 9.74
CA ILE A 229 10.55 -18.33 8.84
C ILE A 229 10.10 -19.79 8.87
N SER A 230 8.87 -20.03 9.30
CA SER A 230 8.30 -21.37 9.46
C SER A 230 6.89 -21.46 8.87
N GLY A 231 6.43 -22.68 8.61
CA GLY A 231 5.14 -22.96 7.98
C GLY A 231 5.27 -24.11 6.96
N GLY A 232 4.41 -24.13 5.96
CA GLY A 232 4.39 -25.13 4.89
C GLY A 232 5.41 -24.86 3.77
N VAL A 233 5.07 -25.33 2.56
CA VAL A 233 5.88 -25.13 1.35
C VAL A 233 6.09 -23.65 1.05
N GLU A 234 5.10 -22.82 1.34
CA GLU A 234 5.16 -21.36 1.15
C GLU A 234 6.29 -20.75 1.98
N ALA A 235 6.51 -21.22 3.19
CA ALA A 235 7.62 -20.77 4.04
C ALA A 235 8.98 -21.20 3.48
N GLU A 236 9.09 -22.35 2.83
CA GLU A 236 10.31 -22.78 2.13
C GLU A 236 10.63 -21.86 0.95
N ILE A 237 9.60 -21.51 0.16
CA ILE A 237 9.73 -20.56 -0.95
C ILE A 237 10.21 -19.21 -0.41
N MET A 238 9.60 -18.70 0.68
CA MET A 238 10.01 -17.44 1.30
C MET A 238 11.46 -17.46 1.79
N ARG A 239 11.90 -18.54 2.45
CA ARG A 239 13.31 -18.66 2.89
C ARG A 239 14.28 -18.60 1.70
N LYS A 240 13.96 -19.31 0.61
CA LYS A 240 14.80 -19.30 -0.61
C LYS A 240 14.79 -17.92 -1.26
N TYR A 241 13.62 -17.29 -1.36
CA TYR A 241 13.45 -15.98 -1.95
C TYR A 241 14.26 -14.92 -1.19
N LEU A 242 14.05 -14.77 0.12
CA LEU A 242 14.80 -13.78 0.93
C LEU A 242 16.29 -14.08 0.96
N GLY A 243 16.67 -15.35 1.04
CA GLY A 243 18.08 -15.77 1.02
C GLY A 243 18.80 -15.49 -0.29
N SER A 244 18.05 -15.44 -1.42
CA SER A 244 18.64 -15.19 -2.74
C SER A 244 19.21 -13.79 -2.92
N PHE A 245 18.74 -12.83 -2.13
CA PHE A 245 19.25 -11.45 -2.19
C PHE A 245 20.62 -11.26 -1.55
N ASN A 246 21.00 -12.14 -0.64
CA ASN A 246 22.23 -11.96 0.17
C ASN A 246 22.31 -10.57 0.81
N ASP A 247 21.17 -10.02 1.23
CA ASP A 247 21.02 -8.69 1.82
C ASP A 247 20.35 -8.80 3.19
N PRO A 248 21.06 -8.48 4.28
CA PRO A 248 20.50 -8.57 5.64
C PRO A 248 19.33 -7.59 5.87
N ASN A 249 19.23 -6.51 5.11
CA ASN A 249 18.12 -5.56 5.22
C ASN A 249 16.80 -6.16 4.70
N MET A 250 16.82 -7.21 3.89
CA MET A 250 15.62 -7.95 3.49
C MET A 250 14.90 -8.63 4.67
N TYR A 251 15.57 -8.78 5.80
CA TYR A 251 15.00 -9.36 7.02
C TYR A 251 14.54 -8.32 8.05
N ARG A 252 14.48 -7.04 7.68
CA ARG A 252 14.02 -5.96 8.56
C ARG A 252 12.55 -5.65 8.32
N VAL A 253 11.76 -5.63 9.42
CA VAL A 253 10.36 -5.17 9.37
C VAL A 253 10.36 -3.65 9.14
N ALA A 254 9.66 -3.22 8.09
CA ALA A 254 9.68 -1.84 7.62
C ALA A 254 8.48 -1.02 8.10
N HIS A 255 7.28 -1.57 7.99
CA HIS A 255 6.05 -0.88 8.34
C HIS A 255 4.91 -1.82 8.72
N CYS A 256 3.84 -1.21 9.22
CA CYS A 256 2.57 -1.87 9.54
C CYS A 256 1.41 -1.02 9.03
N CYS A 257 0.37 -1.66 8.48
CA CYS A 257 -0.80 -0.95 7.97
C CYS A 257 -2.11 -1.66 8.32
N TYR A 258 -3.17 -0.88 8.45
CA TYR A 258 -4.56 -1.35 8.47
C TYR A 258 -5.13 -1.34 7.06
N GLY A 259 -5.93 -2.35 6.70
CA GLY A 259 -6.77 -2.34 5.51
C GLY A 259 -8.25 -2.13 5.88
N TYR A 260 -8.92 -1.20 5.17
CA TYR A 260 -10.33 -0.85 5.46
C TYR A 260 -11.11 -0.45 4.21
N HIS A 261 -10.71 -0.94 3.04
CA HIS A 261 -11.45 -0.68 1.81
C HIS A 261 -12.63 -1.66 1.69
N PRO A 262 -13.90 -1.19 1.69
CA PRO A 262 -15.06 -2.09 1.78
C PRO A 262 -15.30 -2.94 0.52
N LEU A 263 -14.75 -2.54 -0.62
CA LEU A 263 -14.92 -3.21 -1.91
C LEU A 263 -13.64 -3.92 -2.39
N ALA A 264 -12.55 -3.85 -1.63
CA ALA A 264 -11.31 -4.55 -1.98
C ALA A 264 -11.47 -6.06 -1.80
N MET A 265 -10.99 -6.82 -2.78
CA MET A 265 -11.05 -8.29 -2.78
C MET A 265 -9.74 -8.89 -2.26
N PRO A 266 -9.78 -9.88 -1.36
CA PRO A 266 -8.58 -10.52 -0.83
C PRO A 266 -7.85 -11.41 -1.85
N SER A 267 -8.37 -11.54 -3.06
CA SER A 267 -7.78 -12.32 -4.17
C SER A 267 -7.31 -11.45 -5.34
N GLY A 268 -7.33 -10.12 -5.19
CA GLY A 268 -6.92 -9.18 -6.22
C GLY A 268 -5.41 -9.02 -6.38
N GLY A 269 -4.99 -7.99 -7.10
CA GLY A 269 -3.61 -7.52 -7.13
C GLY A 269 -3.16 -7.00 -5.77
N ILE A 270 -1.84 -6.82 -5.59
CA ILE A 270 -1.29 -6.48 -4.26
C ILE A 270 -1.88 -5.19 -3.71
N ALA A 271 -1.99 -4.14 -4.51
CA ALA A 271 -2.57 -2.87 -4.06
C ALA A 271 -4.02 -3.01 -3.59
N GLU A 272 -4.79 -3.95 -4.14
CA GLU A 272 -6.15 -4.22 -3.67
C GLU A 272 -6.15 -5.07 -2.39
N VAL A 273 -5.38 -6.16 -2.36
CA VAL A 273 -5.37 -7.11 -1.23
C VAL A 273 -4.95 -6.47 0.08
N GLU A 274 -3.97 -5.59 0.04
CA GLU A 274 -3.47 -4.83 1.20
C GLU A 274 -4.53 -3.94 1.85
N ARG A 275 -5.60 -3.62 1.11
CA ARG A 275 -6.68 -2.76 1.57
C ARG A 275 -7.91 -3.53 1.99
N SER A 276 -7.90 -4.87 1.87
CA SER A 276 -9.03 -5.70 2.25
C SER A 276 -9.51 -5.38 3.65
N TRP A 277 -10.82 -5.26 3.81
CA TRP A 277 -11.43 -4.85 5.07
C TRP A 277 -11.02 -5.73 6.25
N GLY A 278 -10.49 -5.09 7.27
CA GLY A 278 -10.10 -5.75 8.52
C GLY A 278 -8.81 -6.55 8.48
N CYS A 279 -8.04 -6.48 7.39
CA CYS A 279 -6.70 -7.04 7.35
C CYS A 279 -5.69 -6.14 8.08
N PHE A 280 -4.55 -6.72 8.41
CA PHE A 280 -3.36 -6.01 8.84
C PHE A 280 -2.18 -6.44 7.97
N GLN A 281 -1.51 -5.48 7.40
CA GLN A 281 -0.36 -5.69 6.54
C GLN A 281 0.91 -5.39 7.30
N VAL A 282 1.96 -6.16 7.03
CA VAL A 282 3.31 -5.87 7.49
C VAL A 282 4.25 -5.95 6.30
N GLY A 283 5.02 -4.87 6.10
CA GLY A 283 6.07 -4.81 5.08
C GLY A 283 7.45 -5.04 5.68
N TRP A 284 8.35 -5.58 4.87
CA TRP A 284 9.76 -5.77 5.21
C TRP A 284 10.68 -5.48 4.01
N GLY A 285 11.98 -5.42 4.25
CA GLY A 285 12.94 -4.94 3.26
C GLY A 285 13.14 -3.43 3.37
N SER A 286 13.16 -2.68 2.26
CA SER A 286 13.38 -1.23 2.26
C SER A 286 12.35 -0.48 3.11
N GLN A 287 12.80 0.54 3.85
CA GLN A 287 11.90 1.48 4.54
C GLN A 287 12.10 2.88 3.91
N GLY A 288 11.12 3.32 3.16
CA GLY A 288 11.18 4.58 2.42
C GLY A 288 10.51 5.77 3.10
N PRO A 289 10.53 6.94 2.45
CA PRO A 289 10.07 8.20 3.04
C PRO A 289 8.55 8.25 3.28
N LEU A 290 7.74 7.52 2.52
CA LEU A 290 6.29 7.45 2.75
C LEU A 290 5.96 6.94 4.17
N ILE A 291 6.73 5.97 4.67
CA ILE A 291 6.55 5.37 6.00
C ILE A 291 7.26 6.17 7.09
N ARG A 292 8.28 6.91 6.71
CA ARG A 292 9.13 7.70 7.62
C ARG A 292 9.20 9.16 7.15
N PRO A 293 8.08 9.90 7.21
CA PRO A 293 8.05 11.30 6.79
C PRO A 293 8.98 12.19 7.63
N ASP A 294 9.34 11.76 8.83
CA ASP A 294 10.33 12.42 9.70
C ASP A 294 11.74 12.45 9.11
N LEU A 295 12.06 11.56 8.17
CA LEU A 295 13.35 11.52 7.47
C LEU A 295 13.44 12.47 6.26
N LYS A 296 12.39 13.27 6.01
CA LYS A 296 12.38 14.35 5.00
C LYS A 296 12.79 13.88 3.60
N GLY A 297 12.28 12.76 3.16
CA GLY A 297 12.52 12.21 1.83
C GLY A 297 13.74 11.29 1.72
N ASP A 298 14.35 10.92 2.85
CA ASP A 298 15.39 9.89 2.89
C ASP A 298 14.81 8.52 3.30
N TYR A 299 15.60 7.46 3.06
CA TYR A 299 15.29 6.12 3.52
C TYR A 299 15.61 5.96 5.01
N GLY A 300 14.78 5.19 5.73
CA GLY A 300 15.19 4.60 6.99
C GLY A 300 16.35 3.63 6.77
N TRP A 301 16.20 2.76 5.77
CA TRP A 301 17.26 1.95 5.17
C TRP A 301 16.82 1.46 3.80
N LYS A 302 17.79 1.10 2.95
CA LYS A 302 17.54 0.50 1.64
C LYS A 302 17.85 -1.00 1.69
N ALA A 303 17.03 -1.81 1.05
CA ALA A 303 17.22 -3.22 0.79
C ALA A 303 17.09 -3.53 -0.69
N ALA A 304 17.35 -4.77 -1.09
CA ALA A 304 17.22 -5.23 -2.47
C ALA A 304 15.78 -5.17 -2.99
N SER A 305 14.78 -5.36 -2.10
CA SER A 305 13.34 -5.26 -2.40
C SER A 305 12.58 -4.63 -1.25
N HIS A 306 11.27 -4.49 -1.45
CA HIS A 306 10.27 -4.21 -0.41
C HIS A 306 9.09 -5.14 -0.68
N ASP A 307 8.73 -5.91 0.32
CA ASP A 307 7.77 -6.98 0.19
C ASP A 307 6.73 -6.87 1.32
N ASP A 308 5.54 -7.43 1.08
CA ASP A 308 4.40 -7.29 1.97
C ASP A 308 3.71 -8.61 2.26
N GLY A 309 3.20 -8.74 3.48
CA GLY A 309 2.41 -9.87 3.91
C GLY A 309 1.12 -9.45 4.61
N ILE A 310 0.05 -10.18 4.36
CA ILE A 310 -1.30 -9.89 4.82
C ILE A 310 -1.72 -10.87 5.91
N ILE A 311 -2.16 -10.32 7.04
CA ILE A 311 -2.76 -11.04 8.16
C ILE A 311 -4.26 -10.77 8.10
N SER A 312 -5.04 -11.80 7.81
CA SER A 312 -6.50 -11.72 7.78
C SER A 312 -7.07 -11.68 9.20
N LYS A 313 -8.25 -11.10 9.36
CA LYS A 313 -9.01 -11.10 10.62
C LYS A 313 -8.16 -10.69 11.84
N ALA A 314 -7.35 -9.66 11.66
CA ALA A 314 -6.48 -9.17 12.74
C ALA A 314 -7.30 -8.57 13.89
N THR A 315 -6.84 -8.81 15.11
CA THR A 315 -7.27 -8.07 16.31
C THR A 315 -6.14 -7.14 16.71
N ILE A 316 -6.44 -5.84 16.81
CA ILE A 316 -5.44 -4.79 16.99
C ILE A 316 -5.75 -4.01 18.26
N TYR A 317 -4.73 -3.87 19.11
CA TYR A 317 -4.81 -3.13 20.36
C TYR A 317 -3.87 -1.93 20.29
N LEU A 318 -4.37 -0.78 20.75
CA LEU A 318 -3.60 0.42 21.02
C LEU A 318 -3.62 0.67 22.53
N ASP A 319 -2.44 0.71 23.18
CA ASP A 319 -2.29 0.83 24.62
C ASP A 319 -3.20 -0.15 25.40
N GLY A 320 -3.29 -1.39 24.93
CA GLY A 320 -4.10 -2.47 25.52
C GLY A 320 -5.60 -2.43 25.22
N LYS A 321 -6.11 -1.40 24.51
CA LYS A 321 -7.52 -1.26 24.12
C LYS A 321 -7.72 -1.70 22.67
N ALA A 322 -8.65 -2.61 22.42
CA ALA A 322 -8.97 -3.06 21.08
C ALA A 322 -9.58 -1.93 20.23
N VAL A 323 -9.00 -1.66 19.07
CA VAL A 323 -9.55 -0.77 18.04
C VAL A 323 -10.17 -1.57 16.90
N GLN A 324 -9.68 -2.80 16.68
CA GLN A 324 -10.20 -3.78 15.75
C GLN A 324 -10.20 -5.16 16.43
N LYS A 325 -11.20 -5.98 16.18
CA LYS A 325 -11.32 -7.35 16.68
C LYS A 325 -11.78 -8.28 15.58
N ASP A 326 -11.00 -9.34 15.34
CA ASP A 326 -11.30 -10.37 14.32
C ASP A 326 -11.67 -9.76 12.94
N GLY A 327 -10.94 -8.71 12.55
CA GLY A 327 -11.16 -7.99 11.29
C GLY A 327 -12.29 -6.95 11.30
N LYS A 328 -12.94 -6.71 12.44
CA LYS A 328 -14.01 -5.71 12.59
C LYS A 328 -13.58 -4.56 13.49
N PHE A 329 -13.78 -3.34 13.06
CA PHE A 329 -13.52 -2.17 13.90
C PHE A 329 -14.49 -2.14 15.08
N VAL A 330 -13.97 -1.81 16.27
CA VAL A 330 -14.75 -1.80 17.51
C VAL A 330 -14.62 -0.48 18.29
N HIS A 331 -13.71 0.42 17.89
CA HIS A 331 -13.58 1.72 18.52
C HIS A 331 -14.81 2.60 18.23
N PRO A 332 -15.40 3.28 19.25
CA PRO A 332 -16.64 4.05 19.07
C PRO A 332 -16.60 5.09 17.96
N ASP A 333 -15.49 5.84 17.84
CA ASP A 333 -15.34 6.87 16.81
C ASP A 333 -15.30 6.27 15.40
N LEU A 334 -14.65 5.11 15.21
CA LEU A 334 -14.64 4.41 13.95
C LEU A 334 -16.01 3.85 13.59
N LEU A 335 -16.71 3.24 14.57
CA LEU A 335 -18.05 2.72 14.39
C LEU A 335 -19.05 3.79 13.98
N LYS A 336 -18.90 5.01 14.47
CA LYS A 336 -19.74 6.15 14.07
C LYS A 336 -19.60 6.43 12.58
N ILE A 337 -18.36 6.57 12.08
CA ILE A 337 -18.07 6.82 10.66
C ILE A 337 -18.57 5.67 9.79
N ILE A 338 -18.30 4.42 10.19
CA ILE A 338 -18.72 3.21 9.47
C ILE A 338 -20.24 3.14 9.33
N LYS A 339 -20.96 3.45 10.41
CA LYS A 339 -22.44 3.50 10.41
C LYS A 339 -22.98 4.61 9.49
N GLU A 340 -22.37 5.79 9.55
CA GLU A 340 -22.74 6.92 8.68
C GLU A 340 -22.44 6.62 7.21
N TRP A 341 -21.40 5.81 6.94
CA TRP A 341 -21.05 5.34 5.61
C TRP A 341 -21.98 4.23 5.10
N GLY A 342 -22.71 3.56 6.00
CA GLY A 342 -23.61 2.45 5.64
C GLY A 342 -22.89 1.14 5.37
N ILE A 343 -21.68 0.94 5.90
CA ILE A 343 -20.92 -0.31 5.77
C ILE A 343 -21.34 -1.30 6.86
N GLU A 344 -21.69 -2.52 6.46
CA GLU A 344 -21.88 -3.68 7.35
C GLU A 344 -20.56 -4.43 7.50
N GLN A 345 -20.12 -4.68 8.75
CA GLN A 345 -18.88 -5.40 9.06
C GLN A 345 -19.09 -6.87 9.39
#